data_f20debca2273d2346fbdf46cda1f1e89
#
_entry.id   f20debca2273d2346fbdf46cda1f1e89
#
_cell.length_a   1.000
_cell.length_b   1.000
_cell.length_c   1.000
_cell.angle_alpha   90.00
_cell.angle_beta   90.00
_cell.angle_gamma   90.00
#
_symmetry.space_group_name_H-M   'P 1'
#
loop_
_entity.id
_entity.type
_entity.pdbx_description
1 polymer ?
#
loop_
_entity_poly.entity_id
_entity_poly.type
_entity_poly.pdbx_seq_one_letter_code
_entity_poly.pdbx_strand_id
1 'polypeptide(L)'
;MFNPMARMMFRGHPAGMPTLRLPRRWILKLAVVALLPGMAFATTTVNHSFTPATIVQGDESDYTIEIVNDNMGSALSSVNLTSLLTVAGALPSPKIYIVPGSTTNTCGGTLAATPGGTSVVLTGGSVPAAVGLGAADAGRCLITVKVSSTTTGGNQTVIIPANTTPGPSTAGLEFSEGGNPVQHSGTAANANMLVTSLQAPAGIKSFSPSPSYVGLPTRLNITLSNPNGTRNMPLTSFTDTLPAGMVVAPVPNASVTCTGTGSVNDGAVTANPGDGAITLTGGTIGQQPGTCQVMVDVVTAAASSYNNTLPAGAIGNTRGLTSAAFSRSLTVSAPVSITKTFNPTTVPVGAAATMTITITNNGAVDLTSTAFNDNFPSANLELLSVGAPLCDGGVNGTATANTGVSPHRLEYVGGTVVAGGGKCTVTAQVRALAEAAYTNTLPANGVTNAQGIGSPSVSANLQAYAQ
;
A
#
# COMPACT_ATOMS: atom_id res chain seq x y z
N MET A 1 6.83 -32.38 -16.23
CA MET A 1 7.17 -33.42 -17.23
C MET A 1 8.53 -33.08 -17.79
N PHE A 2 9.47 -33.85 -17.36
CA PHE A 2 10.68 -34.41 -17.99
C PHE A 2 11.46 -33.64 -19.07
N ASN A 3 12.66 -33.31 -18.69
CA ASN A 3 13.98 -33.29 -19.36
C ASN A 3 14.14 -34.42 -20.40
N PRO A 4 15.15 -34.53 -21.32
CA PRO A 4 16.57 -34.45 -20.97
C PRO A 4 17.58 -33.94 -22.04
N MET A 5 18.80 -33.64 -21.55
CA MET A 5 20.18 -33.91 -22.02
C MET A 5 20.43 -34.44 -23.44
N ALA A 6 21.49 -33.88 -24.11
CA ALA A 6 22.44 -34.68 -24.85
C ALA A 6 23.85 -34.07 -24.79
N ARG A 7 24.73 -34.80 -24.15
CA ARG A 7 26.20 -34.72 -24.26
C ARG A 7 26.63 -35.31 -25.60
N MET A 8 27.66 -34.74 -26.21
CA MET A 8 28.48 -35.52 -27.17
C MET A 8 29.96 -35.22 -26.95
N MET A 9 30.65 -36.27 -26.47
CA MET A 9 32.11 -36.41 -26.45
C MET A 9 32.57 -36.82 -27.83
N PHE A 10 33.72 -36.29 -28.27
CA PHE A 10 34.61 -37.10 -29.14
C PHE A 10 36.07 -36.96 -28.70
N ARG A 11 36.66 -38.12 -28.50
CA ARG A 11 38.09 -38.39 -28.31
C ARG A 11 38.74 -38.54 -29.67
N GLY A 12 40.03 -38.29 -29.76
CA GLY A 12 40.91 -38.89 -30.76
C GLY A 12 42.20 -38.12 -31.02
N HIS A 13 43.30 -38.57 -30.42
CA HIS A 13 44.70 -38.43 -30.86
C HIS A 13 45.03 -39.57 -31.79
N PRO A 14 46.23 -39.65 -32.50
CA PRO A 14 47.47 -38.84 -32.48
C PRO A 14 48.22 -38.75 -33.84
N ALA A 15 49.40 -38.11 -33.74
CA ALA A 15 50.63 -38.39 -34.48
C ALA A 15 50.99 -37.61 -35.75
N GLY A 16 52.21 -37.09 -35.77
CA GLY A 16 53.01 -36.88 -36.92
C GLY A 16 53.86 -35.59 -36.96
N MET A 17 55.04 -35.57 -36.30
CA MET A 17 56.14 -34.64 -36.66
C MET A 17 56.76 -35.04 -38.00
N PRO A 18 57.27 -34.05 -38.73
CA PRO A 18 58.70 -34.11 -39.07
C PRO A 18 59.45 -32.79 -38.83
N THR A 19 60.62 -32.98 -38.27
CA THR A 19 61.72 -32.03 -38.08
C THR A 19 62.21 -31.52 -39.41
N LEU A 20 62.37 -30.18 -39.57
CA LEU A 20 63.19 -29.63 -40.64
C LEU A 20 64.28 -28.73 -40.01
N ARG A 21 65.51 -29.10 -40.40
CA ARG A 21 66.76 -28.46 -39.96
C ARG A 21 66.96 -27.11 -40.70
N LEU A 22 67.49 -26.13 -39.97
CA LEU A 22 67.98 -24.83 -40.40
C LEU A 22 69.21 -24.91 -41.33
N PRO A 23 69.47 -23.88 -42.14
CA PRO A 23 70.82 -23.37 -42.28
C PRO A 23 71.03 -21.95 -41.77
N ARG A 24 72.17 -21.76 -41.21
CA ARG A 24 72.73 -20.56 -40.62
C ARG A 24 72.97 -19.45 -41.64
N ARG A 25 72.93 -18.22 -41.08
CA ARG A 25 73.53 -16.96 -41.56
C ARG A 25 72.63 -16.08 -42.44
N TRP A 26 71.95 -15.15 -41.75
CA TRP A 26 71.94 -13.74 -42.20
C TRP A 26 71.94 -12.85 -41.00
N ILE A 27 72.86 -11.86 -41.00
CA ILE A 27 73.04 -10.86 -39.95
C ILE A 27 71.81 -9.99 -39.89
N LEU A 28 71.07 -10.12 -38.82
CA LEU A 28 69.92 -9.31 -38.53
C LEU A 28 70.39 -7.97 -37.99
N LYS A 29 70.24 -6.93 -38.76
CA LYS A 29 70.25 -5.56 -38.24
C LYS A 29 69.10 -5.44 -37.26
N LEU A 30 69.41 -5.36 -35.99
CA LEU A 30 68.43 -5.08 -34.91
C LEU A 30 67.97 -3.63 -35.15
N ALA A 31 66.85 -3.45 -35.81
CA ALA A 31 66.07 -2.23 -35.69
C ALA A 31 65.46 -2.29 -34.29
N VAL A 32 66.02 -1.56 -33.38
CA VAL A 32 65.35 -1.18 -32.12
C VAL A 32 64.15 -0.35 -32.54
N VAL A 33 63.02 -1.00 -32.72
CA VAL A 33 61.76 -0.30 -32.67
C VAL A 33 61.62 0.11 -31.22
N ALA A 34 62.00 1.35 -30.93
CA ALA A 34 61.59 2.02 -29.69
C ALA A 34 60.05 1.89 -29.66
N LEU A 35 59.53 1.01 -28.82
CA LEU A 35 58.18 1.15 -28.36
C LEU A 35 58.12 2.50 -27.67
N LEU A 36 57.74 3.51 -28.41
CA LEU A 36 57.17 4.70 -27.79
C LEU A 36 55.99 4.18 -26.94
N PRO A 37 55.98 4.39 -25.65
CA PRO A 37 54.77 4.16 -24.88
C PRO A 37 53.70 4.95 -25.61
N GLY A 38 52.65 4.27 -26.05
CA GLY A 38 51.49 4.93 -26.63
C GLY A 38 51.15 6.05 -25.62
N MET A 39 51.32 7.29 -26.07
CA MET A 39 50.76 8.41 -25.36
C MET A 39 49.25 8.13 -25.30
N ALA A 40 48.80 7.64 -24.16
CA ALA A 40 47.39 7.74 -23.82
C ALA A 40 47.09 9.23 -23.84
N PHE A 41 46.40 9.68 -24.84
CA PHE A 41 45.93 11.06 -24.87
C PHE A 41 45.06 11.21 -23.61
N ALA A 42 45.48 12.09 -22.74
CA ALA A 42 44.69 12.48 -21.60
C ALA A 42 43.32 12.90 -22.08
N THR A 43 42.28 12.36 -21.47
CA THR A 43 40.91 12.64 -21.90
C THR A 43 40.26 13.55 -20.87
N THR A 44 39.70 14.65 -21.34
CA THR A 44 38.85 15.50 -20.52
C THR A 44 37.41 15.04 -20.70
N THR A 45 36.73 14.76 -19.62
CA THR A 45 35.36 14.31 -19.66
C THR A 45 34.44 15.26 -18.90
N VAL A 46 33.19 15.36 -19.37
CA VAL A 46 32.12 16.07 -18.67
C VAL A 46 31.06 15.04 -18.29
N ASN A 47 30.78 14.99 -17.01
CA ASN A 47 29.66 14.22 -16.48
C ASN A 47 28.65 15.20 -15.93
N HIS A 48 27.35 14.85 -15.99
CA HIS A 48 26.33 15.61 -15.30
C HIS A 48 25.20 14.71 -14.83
N SER A 49 24.51 15.14 -13.76
CA SER A 49 23.45 14.34 -13.14
C SER A 49 22.46 15.22 -12.41
N PHE A 50 21.30 14.64 -12.11
CA PHE A 50 20.27 15.21 -11.25
C PHE A 50 20.16 14.40 -9.96
N THR A 51 20.07 15.09 -8.80
CA THR A 51 19.88 14.45 -7.50
C THR A 51 18.81 15.18 -6.70
N PRO A 52 17.64 14.59 -6.49
CA PRO A 52 17.16 13.31 -7.05
C PRO A 52 16.92 13.34 -8.56
N ALA A 53 17.10 12.21 -9.25
CA ALA A 53 16.84 12.09 -10.68
C ALA A 53 15.33 11.96 -11.02
N THR A 54 14.49 11.78 -10.00
CA THR A 54 13.04 11.79 -10.12
C THR A 54 12.46 12.82 -9.17
N ILE A 55 11.66 13.73 -9.69
CA ILE A 55 10.97 14.75 -8.90
C ILE A 55 9.47 14.73 -9.22
N VAL A 56 8.68 15.27 -8.29
CA VAL A 56 7.30 15.65 -8.58
C VAL A 56 7.29 17.06 -9.18
N GLN A 57 6.36 17.34 -10.07
CA GLN A 57 6.18 18.64 -10.71
C GLN A 57 6.34 19.80 -9.73
N GLY A 58 7.29 20.71 -10.04
CA GLY A 58 7.62 21.88 -9.23
C GLY A 58 8.50 21.59 -8.01
N ASP A 59 8.97 20.36 -7.80
CA ASP A 59 10.01 20.06 -6.82
C ASP A 59 11.40 20.43 -7.37
N GLU A 60 12.38 20.43 -6.47
CA GLU A 60 13.76 20.81 -6.80
C GLU A 60 14.64 19.56 -6.94
N SER A 61 15.64 19.69 -7.79
CA SER A 61 16.75 18.76 -7.93
C SER A 61 18.06 19.53 -8.01
N ASP A 62 19.12 18.96 -7.47
CA ASP A 62 20.48 19.47 -7.67
C ASP A 62 20.98 18.98 -9.03
N TYR A 63 21.19 19.90 -9.97
CA TYR A 63 21.87 19.63 -11.22
C TYR A 63 23.35 19.85 -11.04
N THR A 64 24.13 18.76 -11.09
CA THR A 64 25.58 18.77 -10.90
C THR A 64 26.27 18.49 -12.20
N ILE A 65 27.26 19.31 -12.55
CA ILE A 65 28.17 19.13 -13.68
C ILE A 65 29.56 18.91 -13.07
N GLU A 66 30.21 17.82 -13.48
CA GLU A 66 31.59 17.48 -13.10
C GLU A 66 32.45 17.52 -14.35
N ILE A 67 33.52 18.32 -14.31
CA ILE A 67 34.58 18.35 -15.35
C ILE A 67 35.75 17.58 -14.80
N VAL A 68 36.20 16.56 -15.52
CA VAL A 68 37.28 15.66 -15.10
C VAL A 68 38.45 15.82 -16.07
N ASN A 69 39.63 16.10 -15.50
CA ASN A 69 40.90 16.17 -16.18
C ASN A 69 41.78 15.00 -15.72
N ASP A 70 42.02 14.03 -16.57
CA ASP A 70 42.87 12.88 -16.30
C ASP A 70 44.36 13.10 -16.78
N ASN A 71 44.68 14.31 -17.24
CA ASN A 71 46.05 14.67 -17.59
C ASN A 71 46.86 14.99 -16.34
N MET A 72 47.90 14.20 -16.09
CA MET A 72 48.86 14.42 -14.98
C MET A 72 49.84 15.57 -15.22
N GLY A 73 50.02 16.02 -16.46
CA GLY A 73 51.03 17.02 -16.81
C GLY A 73 50.53 18.46 -16.81
N SER A 74 49.25 18.69 -16.90
CA SER A 74 48.68 20.02 -17.12
C SER A 74 47.31 20.21 -16.49
N ALA A 75 47.14 21.33 -15.82
CA ALA A 75 45.80 21.81 -15.45
C ALA A 75 45.10 22.41 -16.67
N LEU A 76 43.78 22.34 -16.68
CA LEU A 76 42.98 23.05 -17.65
C LEU A 76 42.77 24.48 -17.18
N SER A 77 42.94 25.44 -18.08
CA SER A 77 42.71 26.87 -17.85
C SER A 77 41.72 27.44 -18.87
N SER A 78 41.20 28.62 -18.59
CA SER A 78 40.20 29.27 -19.45
C SER A 78 39.04 28.36 -19.78
N VAL A 79 38.59 27.58 -18.80
CA VAL A 79 37.49 26.63 -18.97
C VAL A 79 36.19 27.39 -19.14
N ASN A 80 35.57 27.20 -20.28
CA ASN A 80 34.24 27.73 -20.61
C ASN A 80 33.30 26.55 -20.85
N LEU A 81 32.12 26.59 -20.20
CA LEU A 81 31.09 25.55 -20.34
C LEU A 81 29.75 26.23 -20.51
N THR A 82 28.98 25.76 -21.48
CA THR A 82 27.56 26.10 -21.59
C THR A 82 26.72 24.82 -21.58
N SER A 83 25.89 24.69 -20.56
CA SER A 83 24.86 23.65 -20.47
C SER A 83 23.49 24.28 -20.65
N LEU A 84 22.79 23.87 -21.69
CA LEU A 84 21.42 24.31 -21.95
C LEU A 84 20.46 23.31 -21.30
N LEU A 85 19.63 23.80 -20.39
CA LEU A 85 18.58 23.02 -19.72
C LEU A 85 17.34 22.78 -20.60
N THR A 86 17.52 22.96 -21.91
CA THR A 86 16.48 22.71 -22.93
C THR A 86 16.54 21.25 -23.34
N VAL A 87 15.37 20.60 -23.32
CA VAL A 87 15.23 19.19 -23.71
C VAL A 87 15.17 19.11 -25.24
N ALA A 88 16.05 18.33 -25.85
CA ALA A 88 16.07 18.11 -27.29
C ALA A 88 14.74 17.50 -27.77
N GLY A 89 14.11 18.11 -28.78
CA GLY A 89 12.97 17.56 -29.49
C GLY A 89 11.58 17.91 -28.96
N ALA A 90 11.43 18.80 -27.99
CA ALA A 90 10.12 19.20 -27.47
C ALA A 90 9.85 20.69 -27.63
N LEU A 91 8.84 21.05 -28.38
CA LEU A 91 8.20 22.38 -28.39
C LEU A 91 6.86 22.31 -27.64
N PRO A 92 6.44 23.34 -26.89
CA PRO A 92 7.10 24.63 -26.63
C PRO A 92 7.67 24.73 -25.21
N SER A 93 8.83 25.35 -25.07
CA SER A 93 9.42 25.93 -23.86
C SER A 93 10.33 25.04 -23.00
N PRO A 94 11.33 25.66 -22.32
CA PRO A 94 12.26 24.97 -21.46
C PRO A 94 11.49 24.26 -20.36
N LYS A 95 11.72 22.96 -20.28
CA LYS A 95 11.03 22.10 -19.30
C LYS A 95 11.72 22.16 -17.94
N ILE A 96 13.03 22.45 -17.94
CA ILE A 96 13.86 22.57 -16.74
C ILE A 96 14.35 24.02 -16.64
N TYR A 97 14.24 24.60 -15.48
CA TYR A 97 14.69 25.97 -15.18
C TYR A 97 15.40 26.04 -13.83
N ILE A 98 16.31 27.00 -13.69
CA ILE A 98 17.04 27.27 -12.45
C ILE A 98 16.08 27.90 -11.44
N VAL A 99 16.13 27.43 -10.19
CA VAL A 99 15.36 28.01 -9.08
C VAL A 99 16.29 28.72 -8.08
N PRO A 100 15.78 29.65 -7.26
CA PRO A 100 16.55 30.24 -6.18
C PRO A 100 17.09 29.15 -5.23
N GLY A 101 18.36 29.21 -4.90
CA GLY A 101 18.97 28.24 -3.99
C GLY A 101 20.48 28.36 -3.97
N SER A 102 21.14 27.45 -3.23
CA SER A 102 22.59 27.41 -3.17
C SER A 102 23.17 26.97 -4.52
N THR A 103 24.13 27.75 -5.03
CA THR A 103 24.98 27.35 -6.13
C THR A 103 26.36 27.07 -5.62
N THR A 104 27.01 26.02 -6.12
CA THR A 104 28.43 25.77 -5.84
C THR A 104 29.23 25.78 -7.14
N ASN A 105 30.43 26.35 -7.09
CA ASN A 105 31.35 26.35 -8.22
C ASN A 105 32.77 26.18 -7.68
N THR A 106 33.31 24.98 -7.85
CA THR A 106 34.72 24.70 -7.48
C THR A 106 35.67 24.83 -8.67
N CYS A 107 35.15 25.15 -9.86
CA CYS A 107 35.94 25.39 -11.05
C CYS A 107 36.62 26.78 -11.07
N GLY A 108 36.25 27.67 -10.14
CA GLY A 108 36.64 29.08 -10.24
C GLY A 108 35.97 29.79 -11.42
N GLY A 109 36.52 30.91 -11.86
CA GLY A 109 35.93 31.72 -12.94
C GLY A 109 34.55 32.32 -12.55
N THR A 110 33.80 32.74 -13.54
CA THR A 110 32.46 33.33 -13.37
C THR A 110 31.39 32.34 -13.75
N LEU A 111 30.46 32.05 -12.81
CA LEU A 111 29.29 31.21 -13.06
C LEU A 111 28.05 32.08 -13.23
N ALA A 112 27.39 31.94 -14.39
CA ALA A 112 26.09 32.54 -14.68
C ALA A 112 25.02 31.44 -14.63
N ALA A 113 24.17 31.49 -13.59
CA ALA A 113 23.05 30.57 -13.36
C ALA A 113 21.89 31.38 -12.72
N THR A 114 21.15 32.10 -13.53
CA THR A 114 20.11 33.04 -13.06
C THR A 114 18.82 32.29 -12.78
N PRO A 115 18.15 32.50 -11.64
CA PRO A 115 16.82 31.95 -11.37
C PRO A 115 15.81 32.29 -12.49
N GLY A 116 15.03 31.30 -12.90
CA GLY A 116 14.16 31.36 -14.06
C GLY A 116 14.86 31.11 -15.40
N GLY A 117 16.19 31.12 -15.41
CA GLY A 117 17.00 30.83 -16.60
C GLY A 117 17.05 29.35 -16.94
N THR A 118 17.46 29.08 -18.17
CA THR A 118 17.51 27.74 -18.77
C THR A 118 18.90 27.38 -19.26
N SER A 119 19.90 28.05 -18.74
CA SER A 119 21.31 27.77 -19.06
C SER A 119 22.19 27.95 -17.83
N VAL A 120 23.21 27.10 -17.73
CA VAL A 120 24.33 27.20 -16.79
C VAL A 120 25.56 27.49 -17.59
N VAL A 121 26.20 28.62 -17.34
CA VAL A 121 27.38 29.10 -18.08
C VAL A 121 28.54 29.35 -17.13
N LEU A 122 29.65 28.67 -17.34
CA LEU A 122 30.92 28.94 -16.69
C LEU A 122 31.86 29.66 -17.68
N THR A 123 32.54 30.69 -17.23
CA THR A 123 33.53 31.42 -18.03
C THR A 123 34.85 31.58 -17.23
N GLY A 124 35.96 31.22 -17.86
CA GLY A 124 37.30 31.44 -17.30
C GLY A 124 37.66 30.55 -16.10
N GLY A 125 37.04 29.38 -15.99
CA GLY A 125 37.31 28.37 -14.94
C GLY A 125 38.67 27.68 -15.11
N SER A 126 38.99 26.78 -14.18
CA SER A 126 40.15 25.90 -14.22
C SER A 126 39.85 24.54 -13.61
N VAL A 127 40.54 23.50 -14.11
CA VAL A 127 40.49 22.15 -13.52
C VAL A 127 41.89 21.69 -13.22
N PRO A 128 42.21 21.26 -11.98
CA PRO A 128 43.57 20.81 -11.64
C PRO A 128 44.04 19.67 -12.55
N ALA A 129 45.35 19.48 -12.62
CA ALA A 129 45.92 18.28 -13.23
C ALA A 129 45.61 17.04 -12.39
N ALA A 130 45.58 15.86 -13.01
CA ALA A 130 45.55 14.61 -12.28
C ALA A 130 46.81 14.40 -11.45
N VAL A 131 46.69 13.79 -10.26
CA VAL A 131 47.81 13.47 -9.38
C VAL A 131 48.30 12.03 -9.51
N GLY A 132 47.63 11.19 -10.31
CA GLY A 132 47.94 9.80 -10.57
C GLY A 132 47.17 9.24 -11.74
N LEU A 133 47.35 7.93 -12.04
CA LEU A 133 46.77 7.25 -13.21
C LEU A 133 45.37 6.68 -12.94
N GLY A 134 44.82 6.81 -11.74
CA GLY A 134 43.53 6.27 -11.37
C GLY A 134 42.40 7.29 -11.55
N ALA A 135 41.15 6.81 -11.78
CA ALA A 135 40.01 7.71 -11.82
C ALA A 135 39.83 8.54 -10.54
N ALA A 136 40.30 8.04 -9.39
CA ALA A 136 40.30 8.78 -8.11
C ALA A 136 41.32 9.91 -8.08
N ASP A 137 42.38 9.83 -8.90
CA ASP A 137 43.49 10.77 -8.95
C ASP A 137 43.30 11.88 -9.98
N ALA A 138 42.23 11.79 -10.79
CA ALA A 138 41.92 12.80 -11.80
C ALA A 138 41.63 14.15 -11.17
N GLY A 139 42.07 15.20 -11.80
CA GLY A 139 41.71 16.57 -11.45
C GLY A 139 40.22 16.79 -11.69
N ARG A 140 39.51 17.43 -10.78
CA ARG A 140 38.06 17.61 -10.84
C ARG A 140 37.63 19.00 -10.44
N CYS A 141 36.58 19.47 -11.06
CA CYS A 141 35.81 20.59 -10.54
C CYS A 141 34.31 20.34 -10.71
N LEU A 142 33.54 20.93 -9.85
CA LEU A 142 32.09 20.70 -9.72
C LEU A 142 31.31 22.03 -9.79
N ILE A 143 30.24 22.02 -10.54
CA ILE A 143 29.22 23.07 -10.55
C ILE A 143 27.90 22.42 -10.13
N THR A 144 27.24 22.97 -9.12
CA THR A 144 25.89 22.49 -8.72
C THR A 144 24.95 23.68 -8.68
N VAL A 145 23.78 23.53 -9.30
CA VAL A 145 22.70 24.51 -9.30
C VAL A 145 21.37 23.82 -8.99
N LYS A 146 20.49 24.51 -8.29
CA LYS A 146 19.13 24.02 -8.06
C LYS A 146 18.26 24.28 -9.28
N VAL A 147 17.56 23.24 -9.70
CA VAL A 147 16.64 23.26 -10.85
C VAL A 147 15.27 22.69 -10.49
N SER A 148 14.27 23.05 -11.28
CA SER A 148 12.92 22.50 -11.17
C SER A 148 12.31 22.34 -12.56
N SER A 149 11.15 21.65 -12.62
CA SER A 149 10.35 21.56 -13.83
C SER A 149 8.87 21.54 -13.50
N THR A 150 8.07 22.22 -14.33
CA THR A 150 6.59 22.18 -14.28
C THR A 150 5.98 21.27 -15.33
N THR A 151 6.79 20.69 -16.22
CA THR A 151 6.32 19.81 -17.29
C THR A 151 6.45 18.36 -16.88
N THR A 152 5.33 17.65 -16.85
CA THR A 152 5.26 16.21 -16.54
C THR A 152 5.29 15.35 -17.81
N GLY A 153 5.63 14.08 -17.66
CA GLY A 153 5.55 13.08 -18.72
C GLY A 153 6.89 12.78 -19.39
N GLY A 154 7.48 11.66 -18.98
CA GLY A 154 8.72 11.13 -19.52
C GLY A 154 10.01 11.75 -18.95
N ASN A 155 11.12 11.15 -19.32
CA ASN A 155 12.44 11.66 -18.97
C ASN A 155 12.72 12.97 -19.71
N GLN A 156 13.14 13.98 -18.99
CA GLN A 156 13.67 15.22 -19.54
C GLN A 156 15.19 15.07 -19.60
N THR A 157 15.70 14.95 -20.83
CA THR A 157 17.13 14.74 -21.07
C THR A 157 17.80 16.08 -21.34
N VAL A 158 18.76 16.46 -20.51
CA VAL A 158 19.68 17.57 -20.75
C VAL A 158 20.89 17.00 -21.44
N ILE A 159 21.39 17.71 -22.46
CA ILE A 159 22.55 17.31 -23.24
C ILE A 159 23.60 18.41 -23.18
N ILE A 160 24.81 18.07 -22.75
CA ILE A 160 25.99 18.89 -22.99
C ILE A 160 26.61 18.36 -24.28
N PRO A 161 26.54 19.09 -25.40
CA PRO A 161 26.99 18.58 -26.68
C PRO A 161 28.51 18.45 -26.73
N ALA A 162 28.98 17.54 -27.57
CA ALA A 162 30.40 17.53 -27.93
C ALA A 162 30.75 18.84 -28.65
N ASN A 163 31.86 19.45 -28.31
CA ASN A 163 32.39 20.60 -29.02
C ASN A 163 33.41 20.14 -30.06
N THR A 164 33.08 20.27 -31.34
CA THR A 164 33.88 19.77 -32.47
C THR A 164 34.46 20.88 -33.32
N THR A 165 34.16 22.16 -33.05
CA THR A 165 34.60 23.31 -33.85
C THR A 165 35.53 24.25 -33.06
N PRO A 166 36.69 24.62 -33.60
CA PRO A 166 37.56 25.63 -32.99
C PRO A 166 36.86 27.01 -32.96
N GLY A 167 36.90 27.66 -31.75
CA GLY A 167 36.36 28.99 -31.52
C GLY A 167 35.40 29.06 -30.35
N PRO A 168 34.95 30.24 -29.92
CA PRO A 168 34.01 30.37 -28.84
C PRO A 168 32.67 29.73 -29.24
N SER A 169 32.43 28.53 -28.71
CA SER A 169 31.20 27.80 -28.93
C SER A 169 30.07 28.29 -28.01
N THR A 170 28.87 28.31 -28.51
CA THR A 170 27.69 28.64 -27.72
C THR A 170 27.19 27.46 -26.87
N ALA A 171 27.78 26.26 -27.05
CA ALA A 171 27.39 25.06 -26.31
C ALA A 171 28.57 24.08 -26.18
N GLY A 172 28.61 23.33 -25.05
CA GLY A 172 29.66 22.35 -24.74
C GLY A 172 30.77 22.90 -23.88
N LEU A 173 31.91 22.20 -23.85
CA LEU A 173 33.08 22.51 -23.04
C LEU A 173 34.25 23.00 -23.93
N GLU A 174 34.83 24.13 -23.58
CA GLU A 174 36.08 24.65 -24.13
C GLU A 174 37.10 24.88 -22.99
N PHE A 175 38.39 24.68 -23.27
CA PHE A 175 39.49 24.93 -22.34
C PHE A 175 40.80 25.17 -23.05
N SER A 176 41.78 25.71 -22.34
CA SER A 176 43.17 25.78 -22.77
C SER A 176 44.01 24.81 -21.96
N GLU A 177 44.88 24.05 -22.62
CA GLU A 177 45.82 23.14 -22.03
C GLU A 177 47.25 23.52 -22.46
N GLY A 178 48.14 23.73 -21.50
CA GLY A 178 49.54 24.16 -21.79
C GLY A 178 49.64 25.44 -22.62
N GLY A 179 48.64 26.34 -22.53
CA GLY A 179 48.62 27.63 -23.25
C GLY A 179 48.01 27.55 -24.64
N ASN A 180 47.66 26.39 -25.17
CA ASN A 180 47.00 26.23 -26.45
C ASN A 180 45.47 26.07 -26.27
N PRO A 181 44.65 26.76 -27.05
CA PRO A 181 43.20 26.50 -27.04
C PRO A 181 42.93 25.08 -27.54
N VAL A 182 42.30 24.30 -26.69
CA VAL A 182 41.89 22.92 -27.00
C VAL A 182 40.39 22.83 -26.80
N GLN A 183 39.74 22.05 -27.66
CA GLN A 183 38.30 21.82 -27.56
C GLN A 183 38.04 20.42 -27.03
N HIS A 184 36.98 20.29 -26.26
CA HIS A 184 36.49 19.00 -25.88
C HIS A 184 35.84 18.33 -27.09
N SER A 185 36.49 17.32 -27.64
CA SER A 185 36.01 16.52 -28.78
C SER A 185 35.32 15.22 -28.33
N GLY A 186 34.94 15.12 -27.06
CA GLY A 186 34.30 13.95 -26.48
C GLY A 186 32.86 13.72 -26.97
N THR A 187 32.30 12.59 -26.60
CA THR A 187 30.87 12.31 -26.79
C THR A 187 30.02 13.26 -25.95
N ALA A 188 28.86 13.63 -26.49
CA ALA A 188 27.89 14.42 -25.73
C ALA A 188 27.54 13.70 -24.41
N ALA A 189 27.53 14.44 -23.32
CA ALA A 189 27.07 13.94 -22.04
C ALA A 189 25.54 14.14 -21.91
N ASN A 190 24.85 13.15 -21.34
CA ASN A 190 23.41 13.18 -21.15
C ASN A 190 23.04 12.97 -19.69
N ALA A 191 22.13 13.79 -19.17
CA ALA A 191 21.51 13.60 -17.85
C ALA A 191 19.99 13.60 -17.99
N ASN A 192 19.34 12.69 -17.27
CA ASN A 192 17.89 12.53 -17.32
C ASN A 192 17.27 12.92 -15.98
N MET A 193 16.18 13.67 -16.06
CA MET A 193 15.30 13.96 -14.92
C MET A 193 13.88 13.51 -15.24
N LEU A 194 13.34 12.59 -14.46
CA LEU A 194 11.94 12.20 -14.56
C LEU A 194 11.08 13.13 -13.72
N VAL A 195 10.10 13.76 -14.37
CA VAL A 195 9.13 14.64 -13.69
C VAL A 195 7.77 13.98 -13.69
N THR A 196 7.28 13.65 -12.51
CA THR A 196 5.97 13.03 -12.29
C THR A 196 4.92 14.07 -11.93
N SER A 197 3.66 13.84 -12.30
CA SER A 197 2.55 14.69 -11.85
C SER A 197 2.28 14.47 -10.37
N LEU A 198 1.85 15.54 -9.70
CA LEU A 198 1.30 15.45 -8.35
C LEU A 198 0.10 14.51 -8.36
N GLN A 199 0.11 13.54 -7.44
CA GLN A 199 -0.97 12.57 -7.25
C GLN A 199 -1.83 13.01 -6.07
N ALA A 200 -3.16 12.84 -6.21
CA ALA A 200 -4.09 13.07 -5.13
C ALA A 200 -3.87 12.08 -3.98
N PRO A 201 -4.28 12.46 -2.74
CA PRO A 201 -4.25 11.51 -1.64
C PRO A 201 -5.15 10.29 -1.96
N ALA A 202 -4.63 9.10 -1.71
CA ALA A 202 -5.39 7.87 -1.80
C ALA A 202 -5.91 7.46 -0.42
N GLY A 203 -6.95 6.63 -0.39
CA GLY A 203 -7.52 6.19 0.87
C GLY A 203 -8.02 4.75 0.84
N ILE A 204 -8.02 4.12 2.02
CA ILE A 204 -8.63 2.83 2.26
C ILE A 204 -9.41 2.88 3.58
N LYS A 205 -10.41 2.02 3.71
CA LYS A 205 -11.17 1.81 4.95
C LYS A 205 -11.06 0.37 5.41
N SER A 206 -11.16 0.16 6.72
CA SER A 206 -11.32 -1.17 7.31
C SER A 206 -12.16 -1.10 8.58
N PHE A 207 -12.79 -2.22 8.92
CA PHE A 207 -13.51 -2.43 10.17
C PHE A 207 -12.85 -3.54 11.00
N SER A 208 -12.79 -3.38 12.31
CA SER A 208 -12.28 -4.39 13.25
C SER A 208 -13.10 -4.40 14.54
N PRO A 209 -13.77 -5.52 14.90
CA PRO A 209 -13.87 -6.76 14.14
C PRO A 209 -14.70 -6.64 12.86
N SER A 210 -14.46 -7.53 11.89
CA SER A 210 -15.27 -7.66 10.68
C SER A 210 -15.29 -9.14 10.27
N PRO A 211 -16.47 -9.81 10.29
CA PRO A 211 -17.82 -9.28 10.60
C PRO A 211 -18.00 -8.87 12.06
N SER A 212 -19.14 -8.21 12.36
CA SER A 212 -19.51 -7.75 13.70
C SER A 212 -20.95 -8.15 14.03
N TYR A 213 -21.41 -7.75 15.22
CA TYR A 213 -22.79 -8.00 15.69
C TYR A 213 -23.47 -6.70 16.08
N VAL A 214 -24.81 -6.68 16.01
CA VAL A 214 -25.65 -5.55 16.41
C VAL A 214 -25.28 -5.10 17.84
N GLY A 215 -25.08 -3.79 17.99
CA GLY A 215 -24.75 -3.16 19.27
C GLY A 215 -23.28 -3.34 19.72
N LEU A 216 -22.47 -4.14 19.03
CA LEU A 216 -21.05 -4.29 19.34
C LEU A 216 -20.25 -3.13 18.71
N PRO A 217 -19.46 -2.38 19.49
CA PRO A 217 -18.55 -1.39 18.93
C PRO A 217 -17.55 -2.02 17.98
N THR A 218 -17.41 -1.41 16.81
CA THR A 218 -16.50 -1.83 15.76
C THR A 218 -15.63 -0.64 15.38
N ARG A 219 -14.33 -0.80 15.37
CA ARG A 219 -13.40 0.25 14.95
C ARG A 219 -13.41 0.44 13.46
N LEU A 220 -13.81 1.62 13.02
CA LEU A 220 -13.60 2.11 11.67
C LEU A 220 -12.23 2.75 11.60
N ASN A 221 -11.37 2.25 10.70
CA ASN A 221 -10.11 2.87 10.35
C ASN A 221 -10.23 3.46 8.94
N ILE A 222 -9.86 4.73 8.81
CA ILE A 222 -9.73 5.43 7.52
C ILE A 222 -8.26 5.79 7.39
N THR A 223 -7.56 5.16 6.46
CA THR A 223 -6.14 5.42 6.22
C THR A 223 -5.98 6.17 4.91
N LEU A 224 -5.47 7.38 5.00
CA LEU A 224 -5.10 8.21 3.85
C LEU A 224 -3.61 8.08 3.61
N SER A 225 -3.19 7.98 2.36
CA SER A 225 -1.78 7.88 1.97
C SER A 225 -1.42 8.97 0.98
N ASN A 226 -0.18 9.42 1.07
CA ASN A 226 0.41 10.35 0.12
C ASN A 226 1.28 9.56 -0.88
N PRO A 227 0.91 9.49 -2.15
CA PRO A 227 1.70 8.80 -3.17
C PRO A 227 2.92 9.59 -3.65
N ASN A 228 3.11 10.84 -3.17
CA ASN A 228 4.18 11.72 -3.62
C ASN A 228 5.43 11.54 -2.77
N GLY A 229 6.55 11.10 -3.40
CA GLY A 229 7.77 10.74 -2.72
C GLY A 229 8.56 11.90 -2.09
N THR A 230 8.42 13.11 -2.67
CA THR A 230 9.24 14.28 -2.30
C THR A 230 8.43 15.41 -1.65
N ARG A 231 7.10 15.28 -1.59
CA ARG A 231 6.22 16.31 -1.03
C ARG A 231 5.25 15.74 -0.01
N ASN A 232 5.08 16.45 1.09
CA ASN A 232 3.98 16.23 2.02
C ASN A 232 2.64 16.69 1.40
N MET A 233 1.54 16.17 1.96
CA MET A 233 0.17 16.47 1.53
C MET A 233 -0.61 17.08 2.70
N PRO A 234 -0.69 18.42 2.81
CA PRO A 234 -1.52 19.06 3.81
C PRO A 234 -3.00 18.86 3.48
N LEU A 235 -3.74 18.33 4.43
CA LEU A 235 -5.19 18.14 4.35
C LEU A 235 -5.89 19.40 4.84
N THR A 236 -7.07 19.71 4.29
CA THR A 236 -7.96 20.75 4.82
C THR A 236 -9.03 20.11 5.67
N SER A 237 -9.81 19.21 5.09
CA SER A 237 -10.84 18.46 5.81
C SER A 237 -11.35 17.28 4.97
N PHE A 238 -12.02 16.34 5.62
CA PHE A 238 -13.03 15.48 5.01
C PHE A 238 -14.16 15.20 5.97
N THR A 239 -15.33 14.88 5.44
CA THR A 239 -16.47 14.35 6.22
C THR A 239 -16.86 13.00 5.66
N ASP A 240 -16.85 11.99 6.52
CA ASP A 240 -17.29 10.63 6.22
C ASP A 240 -18.71 10.44 6.77
N THR A 241 -19.70 10.45 5.89
CA THR A 241 -21.09 10.18 6.25
C THR A 241 -21.27 8.68 6.41
N LEU A 242 -21.63 8.25 7.61
CA LEU A 242 -21.88 6.85 7.91
C LEU A 242 -23.17 6.36 7.22
N PRO A 243 -23.23 5.10 6.77
CA PRO A 243 -24.45 4.55 6.18
C PRO A 243 -25.61 4.54 7.20
N ALA A 244 -26.84 4.66 6.72
CA ALA A 244 -28.03 4.67 7.57
C ALA A 244 -28.06 3.46 8.53
N GLY A 245 -28.31 3.70 9.82
CA GLY A 245 -28.29 2.68 10.87
C GLY A 245 -26.91 2.38 11.47
N MET A 246 -25.85 3.03 10.99
CA MET A 246 -24.54 3.06 11.63
C MET A 246 -24.29 4.44 12.22
N VAL A 247 -23.85 4.52 13.47
CA VAL A 247 -23.57 5.78 14.18
C VAL A 247 -22.26 5.66 14.96
N VAL A 248 -21.71 6.79 15.34
CA VAL A 248 -20.56 6.86 16.27
C VAL A 248 -20.93 6.20 17.59
N ALA A 249 -20.06 5.34 18.10
CA ALA A 249 -20.29 4.61 19.35
C ALA A 249 -20.41 5.53 20.58
N PRO A 250 -21.07 5.09 21.68
CA PRO A 250 -21.14 5.85 22.94
C PRO A 250 -19.77 6.24 23.50
N VAL A 251 -18.75 5.43 23.25
CA VAL A 251 -17.33 5.75 23.51
C VAL A 251 -16.62 5.74 22.17
N PRO A 252 -16.39 6.89 21.53
CA PRO A 252 -15.90 6.97 20.16
C PRO A 252 -14.44 6.53 19.98
N ASN A 253 -13.60 6.64 21.01
CA ASN A 253 -12.14 6.41 20.95
C ASN A 253 -11.51 7.06 19.71
N ALA A 254 -11.99 8.27 19.35
CA ALA A 254 -11.61 8.97 18.14
C ALA A 254 -10.15 9.45 18.22
N SER A 255 -9.38 9.21 17.17
CA SER A 255 -8.00 9.66 17.10
C SER A 255 -7.55 9.83 15.64
N VAL A 256 -6.51 10.65 15.44
CA VAL A 256 -5.78 10.76 14.17
C VAL A 256 -4.28 10.69 14.41
N THR A 257 -3.58 10.01 13.53
CA THR A 257 -2.11 9.94 13.55
C THR A 257 -1.59 10.06 12.13
N CYS A 258 -0.75 11.06 11.87
CA CYS A 258 -0.09 11.27 10.59
C CYS A 258 1.41 10.92 10.69
N THR A 259 1.96 10.28 9.68
CA THR A 259 3.33 9.76 9.61
C THR A 259 4.04 10.17 8.34
N GLY A 260 5.34 9.90 8.25
CA GLY A 260 6.21 10.21 7.12
C GLY A 260 6.99 11.51 7.33
N THR A 261 8.04 11.71 6.53
CA THR A 261 8.88 12.91 6.61
C THR A 261 8.05 14.16 6.30
N GLY A 262 8.10 15.16 7.18
CA GLY A 262 7.31 16.38 7.06
C GLY A 262 5.81 16.21 7.39
N SER A 263 5.44 15.12 8.09
CA SER A 263 4.08 14.98 8.64
C SER A 263 3.87 15.95 9.81
N VAL A 264 2.62 16.40 9.98
CA VAL A 264 2.18 17.21 11.12
C VAL A 264 0.90 16.60 11.67
N ASN A 265 0.88 16.34 12.98
CA ASN A 265 -0.25 15.76 13.71
C ASN A 265 -1.13 16.87 14.35
N ASP A 266 -1.46 17.90 13.56
CA ASP A 266 -2.34 19.01 13.96
C ASP A 266 -3.81 18.79 13.54
N GLY A 267 -4.12 17.60 13.04
CA GLY A 267 -5.48 17.21 12.66
C GLY A 267 -6.37 16.98 13.88
N ALA A 268 -7.64 17.38 13.77
CA ALA A 268 -8.67 17.14 14.76
C ALA A 268 -9.80 16.28 14.19
N VAL A 269 -10.19 15.24 14.94
CA VAL A 269 -11.33 14.38 14.60
C VAL A 269 -12.54 14.79 15.43
N THR A 270 -13.65 15.10 14.75
CA THR A 270 -14.96 15.31 15.37
C THR A 270 -15.83 14.09 15.11
N ALA A 271 -16.21 13.40 16.18
CA ALA A 271 -17.06 12.21 16.19
C ALA A 271 -17.77 12.12 17.54
N ASN A 272 -18.96 12.76 17.66
CA ASN A 272 -19.71 12.71 18.91
C ASN A 272 -20.56 11.45 18.98
N PRO A 273 -20.82 10.89 20.16
CA PRO A 273 -21.67 9.73 20.34
C PRO A 273 -23.04 9.91 19.63
N GLY A 274 -23.42 8.94 18.83
CA GLY A 274 -24.70 8.95 18.09
C GLY A 274 -24.68 9.73 16.77
N ASP A 275 -23.60 10.44 16.44
CA ASP A 275 -23.47 11.14 15.15
C ASP A 275 -23.46 10.17 13.98
N GLY A 276 -24.10 10.58 12.87
CA GLY A 276 -24.09 9.87 11.59
C GLY A 276 -22.92 10.27 10.67
N ALA A 277 -21.92 10.99 11.19
CA ALA A 277 -20.77 11.44 10.41
C ALA A 277 -19.52 11.58 11.27
N ILE A 278 -18.36 11.46 10.63
CA ILE A 278 -17.03 11.65 11.20
C ILE A 278 -16.34 12.74 10.37
N THR A 279 -15.81 13.77 11.02
CA THR A 279 -15.09 14.84 10.32
C THR A 279 -13.65 14.91 10.81
N LEU A 280 -12.70 14.99 9.85
CA LEU A 280 -11.31 15.36 10.09
C LEU A 280 -11.11 16.80 9.61
N THR A 281 -10.41 17.62 10.39
CA THR A 281 -9.91 18.94 9.99
C THR A 281 -8.43 19.03 10.21
N GLY A 282 -7.68 19.55 9.23
CA GLY A 282 -6.23 19.66 9.31
C GLY A 282 -5.49 18.32 9.15
N GLY A 283 -4.24 18.30 9.60
CA GLY A 283 -3.31 17.19 9.42
C GLY A 283 -2.49 17.29 8.14
N THR A 284 -1.26 16.80 8.20
CA THR A 284 -0.37 16.73 7.03
C THR A 284 0.17 15.32 6.86
N ILE A 285 -0.17 14.67 5.75
CA ILE A 285 0.44 13.40 5.40
C ILE A 285 1.87 13.67 4.95
N GLY A 286 2.84 13.04 5.59
CA GLY A 286 4.25 13.15 5.20
C GLY A 286 4.53 12.62 3.80
N GLN A 287 5.76 12.77 3.35
CA GLN A 287 6.26 12.19 2.10
C GLN A 287 6.09 10.67 2.12
N GLN A 288 5.93 10.05 0.94
CA GLN A 288 5.80 8.60 0.82
C GLN A 288 6.94 7.86 1.55
N PRO A 289 6.62 6.87 2.39
CA PRO A 289 5.34 6.19 2.59
C PRO A 289 4.42 6.81 3.68
N GLY A 290 4.28 8.13 3.73
CA GLY A 290 3.47 8.83 4.72
C GLY A 290 1.98 8.46 4.66
N THR A 291 1.35 8.40 5.83
CA THR A 291 -0.09 8.14 5.99
C THR A 291 -0.69 9.02 7.07
N CYS A 292 -2.00 9.33 6.99
CA CYS A 292 -2.82 9.78 8.12
C CYS A 292 -3.90 8.73 8.38
N GLN A 293 -3.93 8.19 9.59
CA GLN A 293 -4.92 7.21 10.01
C GLN A 293 -5.91 7.87 10.98
N VAL A 294 -7.19 7.87 10.61
CA VAL A 294 -8.30 8.26 11.48
C VAL A 294 -8.96 6.98 12.00
N MET A 295 -9.17 6.90 13.30
CA MET A 295 -9.80 5.78 13.99
C MET A 295 -11.00 6.29 14.78
N VAL A 296 -12.15 5.61 14.62
CA VAL A 296 -13.37 5.92 15.41
C VAL A 296 -14.14 4.62 15.63
N ASP A 297 -14.66 4.41 16.83
CA ASP A 297 -15.54 3.30 17.11
C ASP A 297 -16.98 3.66 16.71
N VAL A 298 -17.63 2.76 15.96
CA VAL A 298 -18.98 2.89 15.46
C VAL A 298 -19.84 1.70 15.91
N VAL A 299 -21.17 1.89 15.99
CA VAL A 299 -22.13 0.84 16.32
C VAL A 299 -23.28 0.83 15.32
N THR A 300 -23.98 -0.30 15.22
CA THR A 300 -25.13 -0.46 14.35
C THR A 300 -26.34 -0.96 15.13
N ALA A 301 -27.53 -0.52 14.72
CA ALA A 301 -28.79 -0.86 15.40
C ALA A 301 -29.50 -2.10 14.83
N ALA A 302 -29.07 -2.59 13.65
CA ALA A 302 -29.70 -3.74 12.98
C ALA A 302 -28.67 -4.62 12.27
N ALA A 303 -29.01 -5.90 12.09
CA ALA A 303 -28.24 -6.82 11.26
C ALA A 303 -28.41 -6.48 9.79
N SER A 304 -27.32 -6.17 9.12
CA SER A 304 -27.29 -5.77 7.70
C SER A 304 -25.86 -5.75 7.18
N SER A 305 -25.70 -5.46 5.90
CA SER A 305 -24.43 -5.08 5.29
C SER A 305 -24.39 -3.57 5.13
N TYR A 306 -23.45 -2.92 5.80
CA TYR A 306 -23.26 -1.47 5.81
C TYR A 306 -22.07 -1.10 4.93
N ASN A 307 -22.34 -0.48 3.76
CA ASN A 307 -21.26 0.02 2.90
C ASN A 307 -20.95 1.48 3.22
N ASN A 308 -19.81 1.70 3.85
CA ASN A 308 -19.35 3.05 4.15
C ASN A 308 -18.43 3.56 3.04
N THR A 309 -18.82 4.64 2.36
CA THR A 309 -18.14 5.22 1.19
C THR A 309 -17.71 6.64 1.46
N LEU A 310 -16.44 6.95 1.20
CA LEU A 310 -15.97 8.32 1.04
C LEU A 310 -15.95 8.63 -0.46
N PRO A 311 -16.76 9.57 -0.96
CA PRO A 311 -16.88 9.84 -2.39
C PRO A 311 -15.62 10.49 -2.97
N ALA A 312 -15.51 10.48 -4.31
CA ALA A 312 -14.44 11.19 -5.00
C ALA A 312 -14.47 12.69 -4.65
N GLY A 313 -13.29 13.27 -4.45
CA GLY A 313 -13.14 14.68 -4.09
C GLY A 313 -13.46 15.02 -2.64
N ALA A 314 -13.87 14.05 -1.82
CA ALA A 314 -14.23 14.32 -0.43
C ALA A 314 -13.01 14.67 0.46
N ILE A 315 -11.80 14.26 0.07
CA ILE A 315 -10.59 14.62 0.80
C ILE A 315 -10.09 15.97 0.34
N GLY A 316 -10.38 17.02 1.12
CA GLY A 316 -9.85 18.35 0.88
C GLY A 316 -8.35 18.40 1.16
N ASN A 317 -7.61 19.09 0.29
CA ASN A 317 -6.17 19.31 0.43
C ASN A 317 -5.79 20.68 -0.16
N THR A 318 -4.70 21.26 0.35
CA THR A 318 -4.25 22.60 -0.07
C THR A 318 -3.72 22.65 -1.50
N ARG A 319 -3.57 21.51 -2.16
CA ARG A 319 -3.05 21.40 -3.52
C ARG A 319 -4.18 21.32 -4.57
N GLY A 320 -5.45 21.31 -4.16
CA GLY A 320 -6.61 21.24 -5.05
C GLY A 320 -6.74 19.92 -5.83
N LEU A 321 -6.14 18.84 -5.33
CA LEU A 321 -6.15 17.55 -6.01
C LEU A 321 -7.40 16.75 -5.63
N THR A 322 -8.04 16.13 -6.63
CA THR A 322 -9.27 15.36 -6.44
C THR A 322 -8.95 13.89 -6.13
N SER A 323 -9.26 13.44 -4.91
CA SER A 323 -9.12 12.05 -4.50
C SER A 323 -10.11 11.13 -5.22
N ALA A 324 -9.75 9.87 -5.44
CA ALA A 324 -10.70 8.85 -5.86
C ALA A 324 -11.66 8.48 -4.71
N ALA A 325 -12.84 7.93 -5.05
CA ALA A 325 -13.73 7.35 -4.07
C ALA A 325 -13.16 6.02 -3.54
N PHE A 326 -13.43 5.71 -2.27
CA PHE A 326 -13.12 4.42 -1.67
C PHE A 326 -14.18 4.04 -0.63
N SER A 327 -14.40 2.74 -0.48
CA SER A 327 -15.43 2.20 0.39
C SER A 327 -15.00 0.91 1.08
N ARG A 328 -15.74 0.56 2.13
CA ARG A 328 -15.66 -0.73 2.80
C ARG A 328 -17.01 -1.13 3.35
N SER A 329 -17.37 -2.40 3.15
CA SER A 329 -18.58 -2.98 3.74
C SER A 329 -18.26 -3.65 5.07
N LEU A 330 -19.15 -3.47 6.05
CA LEU A 330 -19.19 -4.21 7.31
C LEU A 330 -20.44 -5.10 7.29
N THR A 331 -20.26 -6.41 7.40
CA THR A 331 -21.37 -7.33 7.65
C THR A 331 -21.65 -7.40 9.14
N VAL A 332 -22.89 -7.12 9.52
CA VAL A 332 -23.36 -7.15 10.90
C VAL A 332 -24.45 -8.19 11.04
N SER A 333 -24.27 -9.13 11.94
CA SER A 333 -25.20 -10.20 12.25
C SER A 333 -25.99 -9.93 13.51
N ALA A 334 -27.12 -10.63 13.68
CA ALA A 334 -27.84 -10.61 14.95
C ALA A 334 -26.95 -11.19 16.07
N PRO A 335 -26.97 -10.62 17.25
CA PRO A 335 -26.12 -11.08 18.36
C PRO A 335 -26.56 -12.45 18.89
N VAL A 336 -27.81 -12.85 18.68
CA VAL A 336 -28.33 -14.16 19.06
C VAL A 336 -28.50 -15.02 17.83
N SER A 337 -27.97 -16.24 17.88
CA SER A 337 -28.25 -17.30 16.91
C SER A 337 -28.83 -18.52 17.61
N ILE A 338 -29.72 -19.23 16.87
CA ILE A 338 -30.39 -20.43 17.40
C ILE A 338 -30.23 -21.53 16.36
N THR A 339 -29.91 -22.73 16.85
CA THR A 339 -30.02 -23.95 16.05
C THR A 339 -31.05 -24.87 16.67
N LYS A 340 -31.77 -25.62 15.82
CA LYS A 340 -32.75 -26.61 16.22
C LYS A 340 -32.59 -27.84 15.34
N THR A 341 -32.54 -29.01 15.92
CA THR A 341 -32.33 -30.28 15.19
C THR A 341 -33.13 -31.41 15.81
N PHE A 342 -33.46 -32.40 15.00
CA PHE A 342 -33.91 -33.73 15.45
C PHE A 342 -32.82 -34.76 15.13
N ASN A 343 -32.61 -35.70 16.05
CA ASN A 343 -31.71 -36.84 15.81
C ASN A 343 -32.32 -38.13 16.39
N PRO A 344 -32.62 -39.11 15.51
CA PRO A 344 -32.56 -39.07 14.06
C PRO A 344 -33.63 -38.12 13.46
N THR A 345 -33.43 -37.66 12.23
CA THR A 345 -34.37 -36.80 11.48
C THR A 345 -35.52 -37.57 10.86
N THR A 346 -35.41 -38.90 10.78
CA THR A 346 -36.41 -39.82 10.25
C THR A 346 -36.58 -40.97 11.24
N VAL A 347 -37.83 -41.24 11.63
CA VAL A 347 -38.19 -42.28 12.59
C VAL A 347 -39.42 -43.05 12.15
N PRO A 348 -39.55 -44.35 12.51
CA PRO A 348 -40.84 -45.02 12.41
C PRO A 348 -41.82 -44.42 13.42
N VAL A 349 -43.13 -44.49 13.08
CA VAL A 349 -44.20 -44.06 13.99
C VAL A 349 -44.05 -44.80 15.34
N GLY A 350 -44.13 -44.08 16.44
CA GLY A 350 -43.95 -44.59 17.79
C GLY A 350 -42.49 -44.61 18.31
N ALA A 351 -41.50 -44.43 17.44
CA ALA A 351 -40.10 -44.32 17.87
C ALA A 351 -39.75 -42.90 18.34
N ALA A 352 -38.75 -42.82 19.24
CA ALA A 352 -38.31 -41.55 19.79
C ALA A 352 -37.23 -40.92 18.95
N ALA A 353 -37.20 -39.57 18.92
CA ALA A 353 -36.09 -38.74 18.43
C ALA A 353 -35.70 -37.71 19.50
N THR A 354 -34.43 -37.34 19.51
CA THR A 354 -33.95 -36.27 20.39
C THR A 354 -34.05 -34.94 19.62
N MET A 355 -34.80 -33.99 20.16
CA MET A 355 -34.82 -32.60 19.72
C MET A 355 -33.75 -31.83 20.53
N THR A 356 -32.92 -31.04 19.85
CA THR A 356 -31.92 -30.19 20.48
C THR A 356 -32.11 -28.75 20.00
N ILE A 357 -32.21 -27.84 20.95
CA ILE A 357 -32.23 -26.38 20.72
C ILE A 357 -30.97 -25.79 21.36
N THR A 358 -30.13 -25.11 20.57
CA THR A 358 -28.95 -24.42 21.09
C THR A 358 -29.06 -22.93 20.78
N ILE A 359 -29.03 -22.12 21.83
CA ILE A 359 -29.00 -20.67 21.77
C ILE A 359 -27.54 -20.24 21.93
N THR A 360 -27.01 -19.42 21.01
CA THR A 360 -25.65 -18.87 21.07
C THR A 360 -25.72 -17.36 21.17
N ASN A 361 -25.01 -16.78 22.14
CA ASN A 361 -24.87 -15.35 22.33
C ASN A 361 -23.54 -14.86 21.74
N ASN A 362 -23.58 -14.30 20.56
CA ASN A 362 -22.40 -13.69 19.91
C ASN A 362 -22.22 -12.21 20.31
N GLY A 363 -23.12 -11.65 21.11
CA GLY A 363 -23.09 -10.26 21.58
C GLY A 363 -22.05 -10.01 22.64
N ALA A 364 -21.94 -8.75 23.07
CA ALA A 364 -20.97 -8.27 24.07
C ALA A 364 -21.50 -8.31 25.50
N VAL A 365 -22.78 -8.62 25.70
CA VAL A 365 -23.42 -8.66 27.01
C VAL A 365 -24.11 -10.01 27.24
N ASP A 366 -24.10 -10.49 28.48
CA ASP A 366 -24.79 -11.73 28.86
C ASP A 366 -26.30 -11.59 28.63
N LEU A 367 -26.93 -12.63 28.10
CA LEU A 367 -28.38 -12.74 28.02
C LEU A 367 -28.90 -13.39 29.30
N THR A 368 -29.40 -12.60 30.23
CA THR A 368 -29.95 -13.09 31.50
C THR A 368 -31.44 -13.32 31.39
N SER A 369 -31.98 -14.14 32.29
CA SER A 369 -33.41 -14.52 32.29
C SER A 369 -33.87 -15.03 30.92
N THR A 370 -32.98 -15.73 30.20
CA THR A 370 -33.30 -16.27 28.88
C THR A 370 -34.40 -17.30 29.00
N ALA A 371 -35.42 -17.17 28.13
CA ALA A 371 -36.58 -18.02 28.14
C ALA A 371 -37.15 -18.23 26.73
N PHE A 372 -37.81 -19.37 26.52
CA PHE A 372 -38.59 -19.62 25.31
C PHE A 372 -39.74 -20.62 25.54
N ASN A 373 -40.76 -20.53 24.68
CA ASN A 373 -41.85 -21.51 24.59
C ASN A 373 -41.82 -22.09 23.20
N ASP A 374 -41.53 -23.39 23.05
CA ASP A 374 -41.55 -24.13 21.80
C ASP A 374 -42.80 -24.94 21.70
N ASN A 375 -43.81 -24.43 20.97
CA ASN A 375 -45.06 -25.11 20.73
C ASN A 375 -44.90 -26.12 19.59
N PHE A 376 -45.30 -27.36 19.81
CA PHE A 376 -45.20 -28.39 18.80
C PHE A 376 -46.22 -28.18 17.68
N PRO A 377 -45.89 -28.58 16.43
CA PRO A 377 -46.73 -28.28 15.27
C PRO A 377 -48.05 -29.07 15.25
N SER A 378 -48.14 -30.14 16.02
CA SER A 378 -49.30 -31.07 16.01
C SER A 378 -49.39 -31.81 17.33
N ALA A 379 -50.66 -32.19 17.71
CA ALA A 379 -50.90 -33.10 18.84
C ALA A 379 -50.33 -34.52 18.59
N ASN A 380 -50.05 -34.86 17.31
CA ASN A 380 -49.41 -36.13 16.97
C ASN A 380 -47.89 -36.14 17.12
N LEU A 381 -47.28 -35.04 17.55
CA LEU A 381 -45.88 -34.99 17.98
C LEU A 381 -45.83 -34.79 19.52
N GLU A 382 -45.56 -35.87 20.22
CA GLU A 382 -45.53 -35.87 21.69
C GLU A 382 -44.17 -35.46 22.25
N LEU A 383 -44.19 -34.73 23.36
CA LEU A 383 -43.04 -34.49 24.21
C LEU A 383 -43.02 -35.59 25.30
N LEU A 384 -41.95 -36.37 25.32
CA LEU A 384 -41.81 -37.50 26.27
C LEU A 384 -41.07 -37.11 27.54
N SER A 385 -39.97 -36.40 27.36
CA SER A 385 -39.13 -35.95 28.49
C SER A 385 -38.26 -34.78 28.08
N VAL A 386 -37.71 -34.07 29.05
CA VAL A 386 -36.80 -32.94 28.87
C VAL A 386 -35.48 -33.22 29.61
N GLY A 387 -34.35 -33.00 28.95
CA GLY A 387 -33.04 -33.05 29.57
C GLY A 387 -32.73 -31.79 30.39
N ALA A 388 -31.82 -31.91 31.32
CA ALA A 388 -31.34 -30.76 32.04
C ALA A 388 -30.64 -29.79 31.05
N PRO A 389 -31.01 -28.47 31.06
CA PRO A 389 -30.32 -27.49 30.23
C PRO A 389 -28.84 -27.41 30.62
N LEU A 390 -28.00 -27.10 29.59
CA LEU A 390 -26.56 -26.91 29.78
C LEU A 390 -26.13 -25.57 29.16
N CYS A 391 -25.65 -24.64 30.01
CA CYS A 391 -25.16 -23.35 29.57
C CYS A 391 -23.67 -23.19 29.89
N ASP A 392 -22.89 -22.74 28.91
CA ASP A 392 -21.43 -22.51 29.05
C ASP A 392 -21.15 -21.38 30.04
N GLY A 393 -20.70 -21.69 31.25
CA GLY A 393 -20.29 -20.71 32.28
C GLY A 393 -21.42 -19.82 32.86
N GLY A 394 -22.67 -20.03 32.44
CA GLY A 394 -23.84 -19.28 32.89
C GLY A 394 -24.76 -20.07 33.79
N VAL A 395 -25.92 -19.50 34.11
CA VAL A 395 -27.01 -20.19 34.82
C VAL A 395 -27.74 -21.10 33.82
N ASN A 396 -27.88 -22.37 34.13
CA ASN A 396 -28.48 -23.36 33.25
C ASN A 396 -30.00 -23.11 33.00
N GLY A 397 -30.69 -22.46 33.93
CA GLY A 397 -32.14 -22.32 33.88
C GLY A 397 -32.89 -23.62 34.15
N THR A 398 -34.17 -23.65 33.81
CA THR A 398 -35.06 -24.81 33.98
C THR A 398 -35.81 -25.07 32.69
N ALA A 399 -35.78 -26.32 32.22
CA ALA A 399 -36.60 -26.75 31.10
C ALA A 399 -37.71 -27.69 31.63
N THR A 400 -38.96 -27.52 31.16
CA THR A 400 -40.12 -28.28 31.58
C THR A 400 -40.93 -28.76 30.36
N ALA A 401 -41.47 -29.96 30.51
CA ALA A 401 -42.42 -30.51 29.56
C ALA A 401 -43.84 -30.10 29.96
N ASN A 402 -44.50 -29.25 29.18
CA ASN A 402 -45.89 -28.94 29.36
C ASN A 402 -46.73 -29.85 28.46
N THR A 403 -47.11 -31.01 29.02
CA THR A 403 -47.94 -32.03 28.32
C THR A 403 -49.42 -31.91 28.63
N GLY A 404 -49.80 -30.98 29.52
CA GLY A 404 -51.22 -30.67 29.83
C GLY A 404 -51.89 -29.79 28.78
N VAL A 405 -51.19 -29.37 27.75
CA VAL A 405 -51.69 -28.60 26.61
C VAL A 405 -51.61 -29.44 25.32
N SER A 406 -52.46 -29.12 24.35
CA SER A 406 -52.41 -29.79 23.04
C SER A 406 -52.41 -28.73 21.91
N PRO A 407 -51.39 -28.72 21.08
CA PRO A 407 -50.18 -29.58 21.08
C PRO A 407 -49.26 -29.32 22.28
N HIS A 408 -48.42 -30.31 22.60
CA HIS A 408 -47.43 -30.22 23.69
C HIS A 408 -46.44 -29.03 23.49
N ARG A 409 -45.86 -28.56 24.60
CA ARG A 409 -44.95 -27.45 24.58
C ARG A 409 -43.71 -27.71 25.47
N LEU A 410 -42.54 -27.41 24.90
CA LEU A 410 -41.30 -27.32 25.68
C LEU A 410 -41.13 -25.89 26.20
N GLU A 411 -41.01 -25.73 27.51
CA GLU A 411 -40.79 -24.45 28.17
C GLU A 411 -39.36 -24.40 28.74
N TYR A 412 -38.66 -23.27 28.52
CA TYR A 412 -37.34 -23.01 29.10
C TYR A 412 -37.36 -21.63 29.71
N VAL A 413 -36.82 -21.48 30.98
CA VAL A 413 -36.86 -20.23 31.71
C VAL A 413 -35.61 -20.04 32.60
N GLY A 414 -35.18 -18.81 32.74
CA GLY A 414 -34.20 -18.38 33.75
C GLY A 414 -32.74 -18.69 33.42
N GLY A 415 -32.43 -19.03 32.21
CA GLY A 415 -31.03 -19.26 31.83
C GLY A 415 -30.23 -18.00 31.62
N THR A 416 -28.90 -18.13 31.69
CA THR A 416 -27.94 -17.10 31.29
C THR A 416 -27.04 -17.62 30.20
N VAL A 417 -27.09 -16.97 29.00
CA VAL A 417 -26.19 -17.27 27.87
C VAL A 417 -25.10 -16.23 27.88
N VAL A 418 -23.91 -16.60 28.30
CA VAL A 418 -22.79 -15.65 28.47
C VAL A 418 -22.35 -15.06 27.11
N ALA A 419 -21.86 -13.83 27.15
CA ALA A 419 -21.38 -13.11 25.98
C ALA A 419 -20.22 -13.81 25.25
N GLY A 420 -19.94 -13.40 24.01
CA GLY A 420 -18.73 -13.79 23.29
C GLY A 420 -18.76 -15.23 22.73
N GLY A 421 -19.93 -15.75 22.40
CA GLY A 421 -20.09 -17.09 21.81
C GLY A 421 -20.56 -18.16 22.79
N GLY A 422 -20.91 -17.80 24.02
CA GLY A 422 -21.47 -18.72 25.00
C GLY A 422 -22.80 -19.35 24.51
N LYS A 423 -23.05 -20.59 24.92
CA LYS A 423 -24.18 -21.38 24.46
C LYS A 423 -25.02 -21.89 25.61
N CYS A 424 -26.35 -21.98 25.37
CA CYS A 424 -27.24 -22.79 26.19
C CYS A 424 -27.93 -23.84 25.32
N THR A 425 -27.83 -25.10 25.70
CA THR A 425 -28.41 -26.22 24.99
C THR A 425 -29.55 -26.83 25.82
N VAL A 426 -30.71 -26.99 25.20
CA VAL A 426 -31.89 -27.66 25.77
C VAL A 426 -32.21 -28.86 24.89
N THR A 427 -32.39 -30.02 25.50
CA THR A 427 -32.73 -31.26 24.81
C THR A 427 -34.09 -31.80 25.26
N ALA A 428 -34.81 -32.46 24.34
CA ALA A 428 -36.08 -33.10 24.64
C ALA A 428 -36.23 -34.40 23.84
N GLN A 429 -36.86 -35.40 24.42
CA GLN A 429 -37.28 -36.62 23.71
C GLN A 429 -38.70 -36.42 23.18
N VAL A 430 -38.86 -36.66 21.88
CA VAL A 430 -40.16 -36.52 21.19
C VAL A 430 -40.51 -37.81 20.47
N ARG A 431 -41.79 -38.03 20.23
CA ARG A 431 -42.31 -39.19 19.53
C ARG A 431 -43.43 -38.77 18.59
N ALA A 432 -43.39 -39.26 17.35
CA ALA A 432 -44.47 -39.07 16.40
C ALA A 432 -45.50 -40.19 16.52
N LEU A 433 -46.78 -39.87 16.63
CA LEU A 433 -47.89 -40.80 16.75
C LEU A 433 -48.55 -41.15 15.39
N ALA A 434 -48.26 -40.37 14.36
CA ALA A 434 -48.78 -40.58 13.02
C ALA A 434 -47.70 -40.36 11.97
N GLU A 435 -47.85 -40.98 10.83
CA GLU A 435 -47.00 -40.74 9.64
C GLU A 435 -47.22 -39.31 9.14
N ALA A 436 -46.16 -38.50 9.19
CA ALA A 436 -46.17 -37.13 8.67
C ALA A 436 -44.77 -36.55 8.66
N ALA A 437 -44.62 -35.43 7.97
CA ALA A 437 -43.50 -34.51 8.14
C ALA A 437 -43.88 -33.44 9.17
N TYR A 438 -43.18 -33.40 10.27
CA TYR A 438 -43.38 -32.42 11.36
C TYR A 438 -42.35 -31.32 11.27
N THR A 439 -42.74 -30.10 10.89
CA THR A 439 -41.86 -28.92 10.94
C THR A 439 -42.14 -28.20 12.27
N ASN A 440 -41.18 -28.28 13.20
CA ASN A 440 -41.29 -27.58 14.46
C ASN A 440 -40.51 -26.28 14.41
N THR A 441 -41.17 -25.13 14.66
CA THR A 441 -40.63 -23.76 14.50
C THR A 441 -40.68 -23.01 15.82
N LEU A 442 -39.52 -22.48 16.23
CA LEU A 442 -39.45 -21.41 17.20
C LEU A 442 -39.42 -20.07 16.45
N PRO A 443 -40.45 -19.21 16.61
CA PRO A 443 -40.59 -18.02 15.78
C PRO A 443 -39.52 -16.97 16.06
N ALA A 444 -39.42 -15.97 15.20
CA ALA A 444 -38.57 -14.79 15.44
C ALA A 444 -39.01 -14.13 16.77
N ASN A 445 -38.05 -13.73 17.56
CA ASN A 445 -38.22 -13.22 18.95
C ASN A 445 -38.87 -14.24 19.90
N GLY A 446 -38.89 -15.50 19.52
CA GLY A 446 -39.38 -16.60 20.37
C GLY A 446 -38.48 -16.89 21.56
N VAL A 447 -37.18 -16.52 21.49
CA VAL A 447 -36.30 -16.47 22.66
C VAL A 447 -36.32 -15.06 23.22
N THR A 448 -36.70 -14.93 24.48
CA THR A 448 -36.73 -13.67 25.26
C THR A 448 -35.57 -13.62 26.25
N ASN A 449 -35.15 -12.43 26.65
CA ASN A 449 -34.10 -12.18 27.64
C ASN A 449 -34.32 -10.82 28.33
N ALA A 450 -33.68 -10.58 29.48
CA ALA A 450 -33.81 -9.33 30.21
C ALA A 450 -33.25 -8.11 29.47
N GLN A 451 -32.36 -8.32 28.49
CA GLN A 451 -31.73 -7.28 27.66
C GLN A 451 -32.64 -6.85 26.49
N GLY A 452 -33.76 -7.54 26.23
CA GLY A 452 -34.68 -7.25 25.12
C GLY A 452 -34.07 -7.53 23.72
N ILE A 453 -33.01 -8.32 23.67
CA ILE A 453 -32.33 -8.64 22.40
C ILE A 453 -33.15 -9.69 21.67
N GLY A 454 -33.55 -9.36 20.42
CA GLY A 454 -34.34 -10.24 19.57
C GLY A 454 -33.57 -11.46 19.06
N SER A 455 -34.29 -12.51 18.77
CA SER A 455 -33.75 -13.74 18.21
C SER A 455 -34.32 -14.02 16.79
N PRO A 456 -33.55 -14.70 15.88
CA PRO A 456 -34.11 -15.18 14.61
C PRO A 456 -35.10 -16.31 14.84
N SER A 457 -35.94 -16.61 13.82
CA SER A 457 -36.69 -17.86 13.80
C SER A 457 -35.81 -19.04 13.45
N VAL A 458 -36.14 -20.21 13.95
CA VAL A 458 -35.49 -21.48 13.62
C VAL A 458 -36.51 -22.59 13.49
N SER A 459 -36.34 -23.47 12.49
CA SER A 459 -37.19 -24.64 12.26
C SER A 459 -36.35 -25.90 12.12
N ALA A 460 -36.91 -27.03 12.51
CA ALA A 460 -36.37 -28.36 12.24
C ALA A 460 -37.48 -29.31 11.80
N ASN A 461 -37.14 -30.27 10.96
CA ASN A 461 -38.06 -31.26 10.42
C ASN A 461 -37.78 -32.64 11.02
N LEU A 462 -38.85 -33.32 11.42
CA LEU A 462 -38.88 -34.74 11.76
C LEU A 462 -39.81 -35.48 10.81
N GLN A 463 -39.31 -36.46 10.07
CA GLN A 463 -40.10 -37.30 9.21
C GLN A 463 -40.47 -38.59 9.94
N ALA A 464 -41.76 -38.81 10.13
CA ALA A 464 -42.28 -40.09 10.61
C ALA A 464 -42.84 -40.92 9.45
N TYR A 465 -42.55 -42.21 9.44
CA TYR A 465 -43.05 -43.17 8.43
C TYR A 465 -43.73 -44.36 9.09
N ALA A 466 -44.71 -44.98 8.40
CA ALA A 466 -45.32 -46.21 8.84
C ALA A 466 -44.31 -47.38 8.86
N GLN A 467 -44.42 -48.28 9.82
CA GLN A 467 -43.67 -49.54 9.85
C GLN A 467 -44.27 -50.56 8.93
#